data_110fca48914ee54e7b8d0b817c8ec41d
#
_entry.id   110fca48914ee54e7b8d0b817c8ec41d
#
_cell.length_a   1.000
_cell.length_b   1.000
_cell.length_c   1.000
_cell.angle_alpha   90.00
_cell.angle_beta   90.00
_cell.angle_gamma   90.00
#
_symmetry.space_group_name_H-M   'P 1'
#
loop_
_entity.id
_entity.type
_entity.pdbx_description
1 polymer ?
#
loop_
_entity_poly.entity_id
_entity_poly.type
_entity_poly.pdbx_seq_one_letter_code
_entity_poly.pdbx_strand_id
1 'polypeptide(L)'
;MMFLLRMLMRRGRGAAMDPLQVSMTGVRMGERFLQIGCNDKSLLAGLAAKVGLSGTAAVAAFNANEARLAASIARKVGALIDVKDIQEGRAWPIDDAAFDMVVVDDTAEGFVNLDQPLDVLRNAWRALRAGGRIEVVTPVKNAHPPIDFQKLLTEAGFKPVRILAESNGLRFVEGLRTDL
;
A
#
# COMPACT_ATOMS: atom_id res chain seq x y z
N MET A 1 -32.28 -7.26 -26.32
CA MET A 1 -31.51 -8.43 -25.84
C MET A 1 -29.99 -8.29 -26.01
N MET A 2 -29.48 -7.21 -26.61
CA MET A 2 -28.04 -6.98 -26.85
C MET A 2 -27.31 -6.13 -25.78
N PHE A 3 -28.04 -5.49 -24.87
CA PHE A 3 -27.49 -4.63 -23.82
C PHE A 3 -27.07 -5.40 -22.54
N LEU A 4 -27.74 -6.53 -22.25
CA LEU A 4 -27.40 -7.35 -21.08
C LEU A 4 -26.09 -8.14 -21.24
N LEU A 5 -25.72 -8.49 -22.47
CA LEU A 5 -24.51 -9.28 -22.73
C LEU A 5 -23.22 -8.45 -22.53
N ARG A 6 -23.29 -7.12 -22.67
CA ARG A 6 -22.14 -6.22 -22.44
C ARG A 6 -21.83 -5.98 -20.97
N MET A 7 -22.81 -6.18 -20.08
CA MET A 7 -22.64 -5.99 -18.64
C MET A 7 -22.05 -7.24 -17.95
N LEU A 8 -22.23 -8.43 -18.52
CA LEU A 8 -21.66 -9.69 -17.99
C LEU A 8 -20.19 -9.91 -18.37
N MET A 9 -19.67 -9.25 -19.40
CA MET A 9 -18.25 -9.37 -19.79
C MET A 9 -17.29 -8.48 -19.01
N ARG A 10 -17.79 -7.60 -18.12
CA ARG A 10 -16.96 -6.75 -17.25
C ARG A 10 -16.62 -7.37 -15.87
N ARG A 11 -17.08 -8.59 -15.60
CA ARG A 11 -16.86 -9.29 -14.34
C ARG A 11 -15.95 -10.50 -14.54
N GLY A 12 -14.67 -10.31 -14.90
CA GLY A 12 -13.87 -11.50 -15.02
C GLY A 12 -12.45 -11.39 -15.57
N ARG A 13 -11.82 -10.25 -15.40
CA ARG A 13 -10.34 -10.17 -15.39
C ARG A 13 -10.03 -9.13 -14.34
N GLY A 14 -9.49 -9.56 -13.20
CA GLY A 14 -8.75 -8.65 -12.35
C GLY A 14 -7.69 -8.03 -13.25
N ALA A 15 -7.94 -6.82 -13.71
CA ALA A 15 -6.99 -6.10 -14.55
C ALA A 15 -5.71 -6.04 -13.73
N ALA A 16 -4.61 -6.58 -14.29
CA ALA A 16 -3.31 -6.37 -13.69
C ALA A 16 -3.13 -4.86 -13.54
N MET A 17 -2.61 -4.40 -12.40
CA MET A 17 -2.31 -2.99 -12.22
C MET A 17 -1.39 -2.56 -13.36
N ASP A 18 -1.71 -1.40 -13.95
CA ASP A 18 -0.90 -0.81 -15.01
C ASP A 18 0.56 -0.71 -14.52
N PRO A 19 1.55 -1.23 -15.26
CA PRO A 19 2.96 -1.09 -14.91
C PRO A 19 3.38 0.35 -14.60
N LEU A 20 2.74 1.34 -15.23
CA LEU A 20 2.95 2.75 -14.94
C LEU A 20 2.52 3.09 -13.52
N GLN A 21 1.37 2.60 -13.05
CA GLN A 21 0.90 2.81 -11.67
C GLN A 21 1.84 2.17 -10.64
N VAL A 22 2.33 0.96 -10.91
CA VAL A 22 3.37 0.34 -10.07
C VAL A 22 4.64 1.20 -10.03
N SER A 23 5.01 1.81 -11.15
CA SER A 23 6.16 2.71 -11.21
C SER A 23 5.94 4.01 -10.44
N MET A 24 4.72 4.52 -10.41
CA MET A 24 4.33 5.74 -9.65
C MET A 24 4.48 5.57 -8.15
N THR A 25 4.40 4.35 -7.60
CA THR A 25 4.68 4.11 -6.18
C THR A 25 6.12 4.43 -5.78
N GLY A 26 7.01 4.58 -6.74
CA GLY A 26 8.41 4.86 -6.47
C GLY A 26 9.24 3.69 -5.93
N VAL A 27 8.67 2.52 -5.70
CA VAL A 27 9.40 1.31 -5.27
C VAL A 27 10.46 0.93 -6.30
N ARG A 28 11.67 0.60 -5.83
CA ARG A 28 12.83 0.28 -6.68
C ARG A 28 13.29 -1.16 -6.48
N MET A 29 13.98 -1.68 -7.48
CA MET A 29 14.66 -2.98 -7.38
C MET A 29 15.64 -2.98 -6.22
N GLY A 30 15.62 -4.06 -5.42
CA GLY A 30 16.49 -4.24 -4.27
C GLY A 30 16.07 -3.52 -2.99
N GLU A 31 15.02 -2.69 -3.02
CA GLU A 31 14.51 -2.06 -1.79
C GLU A 31 13.83 -3.07 -0.86
N ARG A 32 13.84 -2.76 0.42
CA ARG A 32 13.01 -3.42 1.43
C ARG A 32 11.71 -2.64 1.52
N PHE A 33 10.60 -3.24 1.09
CA PHE A 33 9.32 -2.56 1.17
C PHE A 33 8.33 -3.28 2.09
N LEU A 34 7.49 -2.49 2.74
CA LEU A 34 6.35 -2.92 3.52
C LEU A 34 5.07 -2.40 2.86
N GLN A 35 4.12 -3.28 2.55
CA GLN A 35 2.78 -2.87 2.18
C GLN A 35 1.85 -2.94 3.39
N ILE A 36 1.09 -1.88 3.64
CA ILE A 36 0.05 -1.82 4.68
C ILE A 36 -1.30 -2.06 4.01
N GLY A 37 -2.01 -3.08 4.48
CA GLY A 37 -3.23 -3.57 3.84
C GLY A 37 -2.94 -4.40 2.58
N CYS A 38 -3.91 -5.20 2.18
CA CYS A 38 -3.81 -6.01 0.97
C CYS A 38 -5.20 -6.15 0.36
N ASN A 39 -5.63 -5.12 -0.37
CA ASN A 39 -6.94 -5.07 -1.04
C ASN A 39 -6.80 -5.30 -2.54
N ASP A 40 -5.78 -4.71 -3.17
CA ASP A 40 -5.49 -4.87 -4.58
C ASP A 40 -4.40 -5.93 -4.81
N LYS A 41 -4.83 -7.08 -5.38
CA LYS A 41 -3.91 -8.19 -5.72
C LYS A 41 -2.83 -7.77 -6.71
N SER A 42 -3.16 -6.89 -7.63
CA SER A 42 -2.25 -6.48 -8.70
C SER A 42 -1.20 -5.49 -8.20
N LEU A 43 -1.54 -4.66 -7.20
CA LEU A 43 -0.59 -3.76 -6.57
C LEU A 43 0.53 -4.56 -5.89
N LEU A 44 0.18 -5.47 -4.96
CA LEU A 44 1.18 -6.27 -4.26
C LEU A 44 2.01 -7.14 -5.21
N ALA A 45 1.35 -7.78 -6.19
CA ALA A 45 2.05 -8.60 -7.19
C ALA A 45 3.05 -7.78 -8.01
N GLY A 46 2.65 -6.59 -8.45
CA GLY A 46 3.52 -5.69 -9.22
C GLY A 46 4.70 -5.16 -8.39
N LEU A 47 4.47 -4.79 -7.13
CA LEU A 47 5.52 -4.31 -6.24
C LEU A 47 6.53 -5.41 -5.90
N ALA A 48 6.06 -6.61 -5.56
CA ALA A 48 6.92 -7.75 -5.27
C ALA A 48 7.78 -8.15 -6.48
N ALA A 49 7.20 -8.14 -7.68
CA ALA A 49 7.94 -8.39 -8.92
C ALA A 49 9.00 -7.30 -9.17
N LYS A 50 8.68 -6.03 -8.91
CA LYS A 50 9.59 -4.90 -9.14
C LYS A 50 10.79 -4.90 -8.18
N VAL A 51 10.58 -5.24 -6.91
CA VAL A 51 11.64 -5.35 -5.92
C VAL A 51 12.62 -6.48 -6.26
N GLY A 52 12.12 -7.56 -6.82
CA GLY A 52 12.92 -8.70 -7.26
C GLY A 52 13.55 -9.49 -6.10
N LEU A 53 14.46 -10.41 -6.43
CA LEU A 53 15.09 -11.31 -5.47
C LEU A 53 16.14 -10.64 -4.57
N SER A 54 16.63 -9.46 -4.95
CA SER A 54 17.62 -8.71 -4.17
C SER A 54 17.01 -7.83 -3.08
N GLY A 55 15.70 -7.62 -3.14
CA GLY A 55 14.97 -6.84 -2.15
C GLY A 55 14.17 -7.72 -1.18
N THR A 56 13.40 -7.07 -0.32
CA THR A 56 12.52 -7.72 0.65
C THR A 56 11.11 -7.17 0.53
N ALA A 57 10.12 -8.06 0.53
CA ALA A 57 8.72 -7.71 0.54
C ALA A 57 8.06 -8.16 1.85
N ALA A 58 7.32 -7.27 2.49
CA ALA A 58 6.49 -7.59 3.64
C ALA A 58 5.09 -6.99 3.51
N VAL A 59 4.12 -7.59 4.16
CA VAL A 59 2.74 -7.09 4.25
C VAL A 59 2.32 -7.01 5.70
N ALA A 60 1.86 -5.86 6.13
CA ALA A 60 1.15 -5.64 7.39
C ALA A 60 -0.34 -5.83 7.14
N ALA A 61 -0.90 -6.94 7.60
CA ALA A 61 -2.28 -7.34 7.38
C ALA A 61 -3.14 -7.05 8.61
N PHE A 62 -4.25 -6.34 8.42
CA PHE A 62 -5.20 -6.04 9.53
C PHE A 62 -6.08 -7.23 9.90
N ASN A 63 -6.20 -8.22 9.01
CA ASN A 63 -7.06 -9.36 9.23
C ASN A 63 -6.60 -10.61 8.45
N ALA A 64 -7.18 -11.75 8.82
CA ALA A 64 -6.83 -13.04 8.22
C ALA A 64 -7.15 -13.13 6.71
N ASN A 65 -8.08 -12.32 6.18
CA ASN A 65 -8.38 -12.32 4.75
C ASN A 65 -7.24 -11.67 3.96
N GLU A 66 -6.73 -10.52 4.42
CA GLU A 66 -5.56 -9.86 3.85
C GLU A 66 -4.32 -10.75 3.92
N ALA A 67 -4.07 -11.38 5.08
CA ALA A 67 -2.96 -12.30 5.27
C ALA A 67 -3.01 -13.48 4.28
N ARG A 68 -4.18 -14.11 4.12
CA ARG A 68 -4.37 -15.20 3.15
C ARG A 68 -4.20 -14.73 1.71
N LEU A 69 -4.67 -13.52 1.41
CA LEU A 69 -4.54 -12.93 0.09
C LEU A 69 -3.06 -12.69 -0.24
N ALA A 70 -2.31 -12.07 0.66
CA ALA A 70 -0.87 -11.83 0.51
C ALA A 70 -0.10 -13.15 0.31
N ALA A 71 -0.38 -14.18 1.12
CA ALA A 71 0.22 -15.51 0.95
C ALA A 71 -0.13 -16.18 -0.39
N SER A 72 -1.35 -15.96 -0.89
CA SER A 72 -1.77 -16.47 -2.20
C SER A 72 -1.01 -15.78 -3.34
N ILE A 73 -0.80 -14.47 -3.24
CA ILE A 73 -0.06 -13.69 -4.22
C ILE A 73 1.40 -14.12 -4.22
N ALA A 74 2.03 -14.27 -3.03
CA ALA A 74 3.40 -14.73 -2.89
C ALA A 74 3.65 -16.03 -3.66
N ARG A 75 2.76 -17.03 -3.47
CA ARG A 75 2.83 -18.30 -4.21
C ARG A 75 2.67 -18.13 -5.72
N LYS A 76 1.75 -17.26 -6.15
CA LYS A 76 1.45 -17.05 -7.57
C LYS A 76 2.59 -16.37 -8.33
N VAL A 77 3.25 -15.40 -7.70
CA VAL A 77 4.34 -14.65 -8.33
C VAL A 77 5.73 -15.24 -8.03
N GLY A 78 5.80 -16.26 -7.18
CA GLY A 78 7.07 -16.88 -6.80
C GLY A 78 7.95 -15.97 -5.95
N ALA A 79 7.37 -15.03 -5.20
CA ALA A 79 8.08 -14.09 -4.34
C ALA A 79 7.99 -14.53 -2.86
N LEU A 80 9.05 -14.24 -2.11
CA LEU A 80 9.02 -14.33 -0.65
C LEU A 80 8.39 -13.06 -0.09
N ILE A 81 7.20 -13.18 0.47
CA ILE A 81 6.50 -12.08 1.14
C ILE A 81 6.31 -12.46 2.61
N ASP A 82 6.88 -11.67 3.50
CA ASP A 82 6.71 -11.83 4.96
C ASP A 82 5.39 -11.17 5.37
N VAL A 83 4.47 -11.93 5.95
CA VAL A 83 3.16 -11.43 6.38
C VAL A 83 3.17 -11.22 7.88
N LYS A 84 2.88 -10.00 8.31
CA LYS A 84 2.79 -9.58 9.70
C LYS A 84 1.35 -9.25 10.05
N ASP A 85 0.77 -9.93 11.04
CA ASP A 85 -0.53 -9.54 11.58
C ASP A 85 -0.37 -8.30 12.45
N ILE A 86 -1.14 -7.27 12.15
CA ILE A 86 -1.11 -6.00 12.88
C ILE A 86 -2.49 -5.68 13.48
N GLN A 87 -2.49 -4.85 14.51
CA GLN A 87 -3.69 -4.33 15.13
C GLN A 87 -3.53 -2.82 15.37
N GLU A 88 -4.63 -2.09 15.23
CA GLU A 88 -4.66 -0.68 15.61
C GLU A 88 -4.40 -0.51 17.11
N GLY A 89 -3.78 0.61 17.49
CA GLY A 89 -3.48 0.93 18.88
C GLY A 89 -2.43 0.04 19.55
N ARG A 90 -1.74 -0.80 18.78
CA ARG A 90 -0.67 -1.67 19.27
C ARG A 90 0.62 -1.45 18.51
N ALA A 91 1.75 -1.68 19.18
CA ALA A 91 3.05 -1.75 18.51
C ALA A 91 3.06 -2.95 17.56
N TRP A 92 3.49 -2.73 16.33
CA TRP A 92 3.57 -3.78 15.33
C TRP A 92 4.78 -4.69 15.56
N PRO A 93 4.69 -5.99 15.20
CA PRO A 93 5.81 -6.93 15.26
C PRO A 93 6.78 -6.68 14.09
N ILE A 94 7.23 -5.44 13.97
CA ILE A 94 8.08 -4.92 12.89
C ILE A 94 9.18 -4.09 13.54
N ASP A 95 10.42 -4.38 13.17
CA ASP A 95 11.58 -3.67 13.69
C ASP A 95 11.62 -2.21 13.20
N ASP A 96 12.21 -1.34 14.01
CA ASP A 96 12.45 0.05 13.66
C ASP A 96 13.43 0.15 12.49
N ALA A 97 13.20 1.10 11.61
CA ALA A 97 14.06 1.38 10.46
C ALA A 97 14.35 0.16 9.55
N ALA A 98 13.43 -0.82 9.53
CA ALA A 98 13.60 -2.06 8.77
C ALA A 98 13.38 -1.89 7.26
N PHE A 99 12.66 -0.84 6.82
CA PHE A 99 12.22 -0.67 5.44
C PHE A 99 12.72 0.63 4.80
N ASP A 100 12.93 0.57 3.49
CA ASP A 100 13.29 1.73 2.66
C ASP A 100 12.04 2.44 2.14
N MET A 101 10.96 1.68 1.97
CA MET A 101 9.70 2.12 1.40
C MET A 101 8.51 1.47 2.11
N VAL A 102 7.48 2.27 2.40
CA VAL A 102 6.16 1.81 2.82
C VAL A 102 5.14 2.17 1.76
N VAL A 103 4.27 1.24 1.39
CA VAL A 103 3.13 1.49 0.50
C VAL A 103 1.84 1.18 1.24
N VAL A 104 0.94 2.15 1.32
CA VAL A 104 -0.41 1.98 1.88
C VAL A 104 -1.38 1.66 0.76
N ASP A 105 -1.99 0.47 0.81
CA ASP A 105 -3.05 0.06 -0.11
C ASP A 105 -4.41 0.49 0.43
N ASP A 106 -4.81 1.72 0.12
CA ASP A 106 -6.15 2.25 0.41
C ASP A 106 -7.08 2.19 -0.82
N THR A 107 -6.80 1.33 -1.78
CA THR A 107 -7.59 1.22 -3.02
C THR A 107 -9.04 0.79 -2.78
N ALA A 108 -9.34 0.18 -1.65
CA ALA A 108 -10.69 -0.17 -1.18
C ALA A 108 -11.25 0.81 -0.14
N GLU A 109 -10.62 1.97 0.06
CA GLU A 109 -11.02 2.98 1.05
C GLU A 109 -11.11 2.42 2.49
N GLY A 110 -10.19 1.50 2.85
CA GLY A 110 -10.18 0.82 4.14
C GLY A 110 -9.85 1.73 5.31
N PHE A 111 -9.05 2.78 5.07
CA PHE A 111 -8.62 3.73 6.11
C PHE A 111 -9.78 4.50 6.76
N VAL A 112 -10.89 4.72 6.04
CA VAL A 112 -12.08 5.39 6.60
C VAL A 112 -12.72 4.59 7.74
N ASN A 113 -12.49 3.29 7.80
CA ASN A 113 -13.04 2.39 8.81
C ASN A 113 -12.10 2.13 9.99
N LEU A 114 -10.90 2.73 9.99
CA LEU A 114 -9.96 2.60 11.10
C LEU A 114 -10.35 3.53 12.25
N ASP A 115 -10.28 3.02 13.47
CA ASP A 115 -10.50 3.83 14.68
C ASP A 115 -9.29 4.73 14.98
N GLN A 116 -8.09 4.27 14.62
CA GLN A 116 -6.82 4.95 14.92
C GLN A 116 -5.90 5.05 13.69
N PRO A 117 -6.33 5.71 12.60
CA PRO A 117 -5.54 5.77 11.36
C PRO A 117 -4.18 6.47 11.54
N LEU A 118 -4.09 7.43 12.47
CA LEU A 118 -2.83 8.12 12.77
C LEU A 118 -1.79 7.19 13.41
N ASP A 119 -2.21 6.27 14.27
CA ASP A 119 -1.29 5.29 14.89
C ASP A 119 -0.75 4.29 13.87
N VAL A 120 -1.56 3.93 12.88
CA VAL A 120 -1.09 3.12 11.73
C VAL A 120 0.04 3.83 11.00
N LEU A 121 -0.12 5.12 10.70
CA LEU A 121 0.90 5.91 10.01
C LEU A 121 2.14 6.19 10.88
N ARG A 122 1.99 6.32 12.19
CA ARG A 122 3.13 6.43 13.13
C ARG A 122 3.93 5.13 13.19
N ASN A 123 3.27 3.96 13.20
CA ASN A 123 3.96 2.67 13.08
C ASN A 123 4.69 2.55 11.73
N ALA A 124 4.08 3.03 10.64
CA ALA A 124 4.73 3.10 9.33
C ALA A 124 5.98 3.99 9.36
N TRP A 125 5.89 5.15 10.01
CA TRP A 125 7.02 6.06 10.18
C TRP A 125 8.17 5.38 10.95
N ARG A 126 7.85 4.69 12.04
CA ARG A 126 8.83 3.94 12.85
C ARG A 126 9.51 2.83 12.04
N ALA A 127 8.74 2.10 11.22
CA ALA A 127 9.25 1.00 10.40
C ALA A 127 10.18 1.46 9.26
N LEU A 128 10.04 2.70 8.77
CA LEU A 128 10.91 3.26 7.74
C LEU A 128 12.27 3.65 8.33
N ARG A 129 13.34 3.49 7.56
CA ARG A 129 14.64 4.10 7.90
C ARG A 129 14.65 5.61 7.67
N ALA A 130 15.64 6.28 8.21
CA ALA A 130 15.95 7.67 7.86
C ALA A 130 16.10 7.84 6.34
N GLY A 131 15.46 8.86 5.78
CA GLY A 131 15.39 9.08 4.32
C GLY A 131 14.50 8.09 3.57
N GLY A 132 13.80 7.19 4.28
CA GLY A 132 12.77 6.34 3.70
C GLY A 132 11.50 7.13 3.38
N ARG A 133 10.62 6.54 2.59
CA ARG A 133 9.40 7.19 2.12
C ARG A 133 8.17 6.31 2.26
N ILE A 134 7.04 6.94 2.44
CA ILE A 134 5.72 6.32 2.38
C ILE A 134 4.99 6.80 1.13
N GLU A 135 4.25 5.90 0.50
CA GLU A 135 3.35 6.19 -0.60
C GLU A 135 1.96 5.66 -0.28
N VAL A 136 0.95 6.51 -0.31
CA VAL A 136 -0.45 6.10 -0.17
C VAL A 136 -1.09 6.03 -1.54
N VAL A 137 -1.68 4.88 -1.87
CA VAL A 137 -2.44 4.66 -3.10
C VAL A 137 -3.92 4.62 -2.72
N THR A 138 -4.67 5.65 -3.12
CA THR A 138 -6.08 5.83 -2.75
C THR A 138 -6.92 6.26 -3.97
N PRO A 139 -8.23 5.99 -4.03
CA PRO A 139 -9.06 6.47 -5.12
C PRO A 139 -9.16 8.00 -5.17
N VAL A 140 -9.22 8.58 -6.38
CA VAL A 140 -9.48 10.01 -6.58
C VAL A 140 -10.95 10.34 -6.27
N LYS A 141 -11.86 9.42 -6.64
CA LYS A 141 -13.30 9.52 -6.34
C LYS A 141 -13.64 8.53 -5.25
N ASN A 142 -13.93 9.03 -4.07
CA ASN A 142 -14.22 8.23 -2.90
C ASN A 142 -15.73 7.99 -2.79
N ALA A 143 -16.13 6.80 -2.35
CA ALA A 143 -17.51 6.47 -1.98
C ALA A 143 -17.89 7.05 -0.61
N HIS A 144 -16.88 7.34 0.22
CA HIS A 144 -16.99 7.91 1.56
C HIS A 144 -16.39 9.32 1.60
N PRO A 145 -16.59 10.11 2.68
CA PRO A 145 -15.88 11.36 2.87
C PRO A 145 -14.38 11.15 2.72
N PRO A 146 -13.68 11.96 1.88
CA PRO A 146 -12.28 11.73 1.59
C PRO A 146 -11.41 11.92 2.84
N ILE A 147 -10.48 11.00 3.05
CA ILE A 147 -9.43 11.16 4.04
C ILE A 147 -8.38 12.12 3.51
N ASP A 148 -8.03 13.11 4.32
CA ASP A 148 -6.90 14.00 4.03
C ASP A 148 -5.58 13.32 4.44
N PHE A 149 -5.05 12.49 3.54
CA PHE A 149 -3.78 11.81 3.76
C PHE A 149 -2.60 12.77 3.87
N GLN A 150 -2.63 13.95 3.24
CA GLN A 150 -1.56 14.93 3.39
C GLN A 150 -1.49 15.44 4.84
N LYS A 151 -2.65 15.71 5.45
CA LYS A 151 -2.74 16.11 6.86
C LYS A 151 -2.31 14.96 7.76
N LEU A 152 -2.87 13.77 7.60
CA LEU A 152 -2.54 12.61 8.45
C LEU A 152 -1.05 12.25 8.40
N LEU A 153 -0.45 12.21 7.21
CA LEU A 153 0.98 11.93 7.06
C LEU A 153 1.83 13.01 7.75
N THR A 154 1.45 14.29 7.62
CA THR A 154 2.15 15.39 8.30
C THR A 154 2.05 15.25 9.83
N GLU A 155 0.88 14.92 10.36
CA GLU A 155 0.66 14.67 11.78
C GLU A 155 1.40 13.42 12.29
N ALA A 156 1.60 12.42 11.42
CA ALA A 156 2.40 11.23 11.73
C ALA A 156 3.92 11.50 11.74
N GLY A 157 4.37 12.67 11.26
CA GLY A 157 5.77 13.08 11.29
C GLY A 157 6.48 13.08 9.92
N PHE A 158 5.78 12.74 8.83
CA PHE A 158 6.38 12.79 7.49
C PHE A 158 6.54 14.22 6.99
N LYS A 159 7.69 14.55 6.39
CA LYS A 159 8.01 15.88 5.80
C LYS A 159 9.07 15.75 4.71
N PRO A 160 8.88 16.34 3.52
CA PRO A 160 7.63 16.93 3.02
C PRO A 160 6.57 15.88 2.70
N VAL A 161 5.31 16.32 2.60
CA VAL A 161 4.19 15.50 2.11
C VAL A 161 3.63 16.16 0.86
N ARG A 162 3.38 15.38 -0.19
CA ARG A 162 2.89 15.90 -1.47
C ARG A 162 2.07 14.87 -2.23
N ILE A 163 1.16 15.33 -3.09
CA ILE A 163 0.56 14.49 -4.12
C ILE A 163 1.56 14.38 -5.26
N LEU A 164 1.97 13.14 -5.58
CA LEU A 164 2.89 12.90 -6.69
C LEU A 164 2.17 12.85 -8.02
N ALA A 165 1.04 12.17 -8.09
CA ALA A 165 0.33 11.92 -9.33
C ALA A 165 -1.12 11.51 -9.08
N GLU A 166 -1.91 11.64 -10.15
CA GLU A 166 -3.22 10.99 -10.29
C GLU A 166 -3.25 10.25 -11.63
N SER A 167 -3.60 8.97 -11.60
CA SER A 167 -3.65 8.14 -12.81
C SER A 167 -4.68 7.04 -12.68
N ASN A 168 -5.48 6.86 -13.72
CA ASN A 168 -6.50 5.80 -13.81
C ASN A 168 -7.42 5.72 -12.59
N GLY A 169 -7.80 6.88 -12.04
CA GLY A 169 -8.70 6.98 -10.89
C GLY A 169 -8.03 6.76 -9.53
N LEU A 170 -6.72 6.60 -9.48
CA LEU A 170 -5.93 6.51 -8.25
C LEU A 170 -5.10 7.78 -8.05
N ARG A 171 -4.93 8.18 -6.79
CA ARG A 171 -4.06 9.25 -6.32
C ARG A 171 -2.91 8.64 -5.54
N PHE A 172 -1.73 9.21 -5.74
CA PHE A 172 -0.48 8.81 -5.10
C PHE A 172 -0.01 9.96 -4.22
N VAL A 173 0.06 9.71 -2.90
CA VAL A 173 0.46 10.71 -1.90
C VAL A 173 1.74 10.25 -1.22
N GLU A 174 2.83 11.00 -1.40
CA GLU A 174 4.14 10.70 -0.84
C GLU A 174 4.39 11.48 0.45
N GLY A 175 5.05 10.83 1.41
CA GLY A 175 5.66 11.45 2.57
C GLY A 175 7.08 10.93 2.79
N LEU A 176 7.99 11.79 3.26
CA LEU A 176 9.36 11.39 3.56
C LEU A 176 9.57 11.29 5.08
N ARG A 177 10.29 10.25 5.53
CA ARG A 177 10.86 10.21 6.86
C ARG A 177 12.19 10.96 6.85
N THR A 178 12.18 12.18 7.37
CA THR A 178 13.40 12.95 7.62
C THR A 178 13.72 12.85 9.11
N ASP A 179 14.89 12.31 9.44
CA ASP A 179 15.45 12.50 10.77
C ASP A 179 16.03 13.91 10.83
N LEU A 180 15.51 14.72 11.73
CA LEU A 180 16.10 16.00 12.11
C LEU A 180 17.05 15.77 13.28
#